data_0cecd4159b7dcfc7fcbb3ab02d1e23c7
#
_entry.id   0cecd4159b7dcfc7fcbb3ab02d1e23c7
#
_cell.length_a   1.000
_cell.length_b   1.000
_cell.length_c   1.000
_cell.angle_alpha   90.00
_cell.angle_beta   90.00
_cell.angle_gamma   90.00
#
_symmetry.space_group_name_H-M   'P 1'
#
loop_
_entity.id
_entity.type
_entity.pdbx_description
1 polymer ?
#
loop_
_entity_poly.entity_id
_entity_poly.type
_entity_poly.pdbx_seq_one_letter_code
_entity_poly.pdbx_strand_id
1 'polypeptide(L)'
;MKLIYIFAIVMLWSLNCFAQEGASAYSFLEVPSSSHAFALGGTNITVIDDDINLMEQNPALLGPEIDMQVGFNYMHYLGASNFAGVRYGMAAGDRGAWSIGIQYLGYGTMSQTEADGSVVGTFSPQDVVFSGMYAHDFTDRLRGGINVKMIYSSYEQYTAFAMATDLGLNYYDPDHDMSLSLVLKNLGGQIKRFDNDYDRLPFDIQLGWMQRLGSSPFQLSITAWHLNKWNLPYYDMEDNGSEIRVLKQSFMSNLFRHLVFGLQYAPSDKFYIALGYNYKTRTDMSTYNRNILSGFSIGAGLKVKSFALGVAYAQPHKSGSSIMLNLSTNLNELLRR
;
A
#
# COMPACT_ATOMS: atom_id res chain seq x y z
N MET A 1 14.87 21.67 26.55
CA MET A 1 15.62 20.42 26.39
C MET A 1 15.10 19.28 27.29
N LYS A 2 14.93 19.43 28.60
CA LYS A 2 14.46 18.34 29.49
C LYS A 2 13.09 17.74 29.10
N LEU A 3 12.14 18.56 28.61
CA LEU A 3 10.82 18.08 28.16
C LEU A 3 10.90 17.18 26.92
N ILE A 4 11.84 17.44 26.00
CA ILE A 4 12.06 16.65 24.77
C ILE A 4 12.58 15.25 25.12
N TYR A 5 13.48 15.15 26.14
CA TYR A 5 13.97 13.84 26.60
C TYR A 5 12.90 13.03 27.31
N ILE A 6 12.01 13.68 28.07
CA ILE A 6 10.88 13.00 28.73
C ILE A 6 9.89 12.49 27.69
N PHE A 7 9.59 13.26 26.66
CA PHE A 7 8.72 12.84 25.56
C PHE A 7 9.32 11.69 24.72
N ALA A 8 10.64 11.73 24.47
CA ALA A 8 11.37 10.63 23.82
C ALA A 8 11.40 9.34 24.64
N ILE A 9 11.57 9.44 25.96
CA ILE A 9 11.56 8.28 26.90
C ILE A 9 10.15 7.67 27.00
N VAL A 10 9.10 8.49 27.05
CA VAL A 10 7.70 8.02 27.08
C VAL A 10 7.34 7.35 25.75
N MET A 11 7.82 7.87 24.62
CA MET A 11 7.66 7.23 23.30
C MET A 11 8.38 5.86 23.22
N LEU A 12 9.56 5.73 23.82
CA LEU A 12 10.32 4.46 23.83
C LEU A 12 9.68 3.39 24.73
N TRP A 13 8.93 3.78 25.76
CA TRP A 13 8.26 2.83 26.67
C TRP A 13 6.94 2.28 26.13
N SER A 14 6.31 2.94 25.15
CA SER A 14 5.06 2.47 24.53
C SER A 14 5.27 1.38 23.46
N LEU A 15 6.51 1.00 23.14
CA LEU A 15 6.82 0.05 22.06
C LEU A 15 6.74 -1.45 22.46
N ASN A 16 6.35 -1.78 23.70
CA ASN A 16 6.16 -3.19 24.11
C ASN A 16 4.73 -3.70 23.83
N CYS A 17 4.20 -3.45 22.64
CA CYS A 17 2.95 -4.04 22.21
C CYS A 17 3.25 -5.36 21.49
N PHE A 18 3.31 -6.48 22.22
CA PHE A 18 3.33 -7.83 21.66
C PHE A 18 1.98 -8.08 20.98
N ALA A 19 1.89 -7.78 19.69
CA ALA A 19 0.76 -8.17 18.88
C ALA A 19 1.00 -9.60 18.38
N GLN A 20 0.15 -10.54 18.76
CA GLN A 20 0.03 -11.80 18.02
C GLN A 20 -0.38 -11.48 16.57
N GLU A 21 0.33 -12.08 15.62
CA GLU A 21 0.00 -12.00 14.22
C GLU A 21 -1.20 -12.92 13.94
N GLY A 22 -2.41 -12.42 14.21
CA GLY A 22 -3.63 -12.92 13.58
C GLY A 22 -3.88 -12.11 12.32
N ALA A 23 -4.52 -12.70 11.31
CA ALA A 23 -5.00 -11.95 10.16
C ALA A 23 -5.92 -10.83 10.67
N SER A 24 -5.52 -9.57 10.50
CA SER A 24 -6.37 -8.43 10.85
C SER A 24 -7.52 -8.35 9.86
N ALA A 25 -8.74 -8.09 10.33
CA ALA A 25 -9.88 -7.78 9.47
C ALA A 25 -9.60 -6.58 8.54
N TYR A 26 -8.63 -5.74 8.89
CA TYR A 26 -8.22 -4.54 8.15
C TYR A 26 -6.99 -4.74 7.24
N SER A 27 -6.58 -5.98 6.92
CA SER A 27 -5.45 -6.27 6.04
C SER A 27 -5.61 -5.69 4.62
N PHE A 28 -6.83 -5.39 4.19
CA PHE A 28 -7.10 -4.72 2.92
C PHE A 28 -6.49 -3.32 2.80
N LEU A 29 -6.15 -2.65 3.93
CA LEU A 29 -5.44 -1.38 3.94
C LEU A 29 -3.99 -1.47 3.44
N GLU A 30 -3.46 -2.69 3.28
CA GLU A 30 -2.15 -2.96 2.69
C GLU A 30 -2.21 -3.14 1.17
N VAL A 31 -3.41 -3.28 0.59
CA VAL A 31 -3.60 -3.40 -0.87
C VAL A 31 -3.26 -2.06 -1.53
N PRO A 32 -2.33 -2.03 -2.50
CA PRO A 32 -1.95 -0.78 -3.16
C PRO A 32 -3.10 -0.23 -4.02
N SER A 33 -3.21 1.09 -4.08
CA SER A 33 -4.16 1.81 -4.94
C SER A 33 -3.54 2.29 -6.26
N SER A 34 -2.24 2.07 -6.46
CA SER A 34 -1.51 2.46 -7.65
C SER A 34 -0.93 1.25 -8.38
N SER A 35 -1.19 1.17 -9.70
CA SER A 35 -0.58 0.17 -10.57
C SER A 35 0.94 0.30 -10.62
N HIS A 36 1.46 1.52 -10.48
CA HIS A 36 2.90 1.78 -10.43
C HIS A 36 3.53 1.17 -9.16
N ALA A 37 2.94 1.45 -7.98
CA ALA A 37 3.39 0.82 -6.73
C ALA A 37 3.21 -0.71 -6.76
N PHE A 38 2.10 -1.20 -7.34
CA PHE A 38 1.86 -2.64 -7.49
C PHE A 38 2.91 -3.30 -8.38
N ALA A 39 3.31 -2.65 -9.49
CA ALA A 39 4.37 -3.12 -10.37
C ALA A 39 5.74 -3.19 -9.68
N LEU A 40 5.99 -2.32 -8.70
CA LEU A 40 7.24 -2.25 -7.92
C LEU A 40 7.23 -3.14 -6.66
N GLY A 41 6.38 -4.16 -6.60
CA GLY A 41 6.35 -5.14 -5.50
C GLY A 41 5.21 -4.98 -4.51
N GLY A 42 4.23 -4.12 -4.80
CA GLY A 42 3.04 -3.87 -3.97
C GLY A 42 3.20 -2.74 -2.95
N THR A 43 4.42 -2.37 -2.61
CA THR A 43 4.71 -1.27 -1.68
C THR A 43 5.90 -0.47 -2.19
N ASN A 44 5.67 0.80 -2.50
CA ASN A 44 6.72 1.76 -2.83
C ASN A 44 6.31 3.15 -2.34
N ILE A 45 7.13 3.74 -1.47
CA ILE A 45 6.85 5.01 -0.80
C ILE A 45 7.72 6.17 -1.28
N THR A 46 8.53 5.94 -2.34
CA THR A 46 9.59 6.86 -2.79
C THR A 46 9.47 7.31 -4.23
N VAL A 47 8.69 6.61 -5.06
CA VAL A 47 8.50 6.99 -6.46
C VAL A 47 7.80 8.34 -6.54
N ILE A 48 8.47 9.29 -7.18
CA ILE A 48 7.93 10.61 -7.49
C ILE A 48 7.38 10.55 -8.91
N ASP A 49 6.07 10.69 -9.02
CA ASP A 49 5.34 10.68 -10.29
C ASP A 49 4.13 11.62 -10.16
N ASP A 50 3.66 12.13 -11.27
CA ASP A 50 2.46 12.99 -11.34
C ASP A 50 1.15 12.18 -11.22
N ASP A 51 1.17 10.90 -10.86
CA ASP A 51 -0.04 10.09 -10.70
C ASP A 51 -0.59 10.18 -9.27
N ILE A 52 -1.74 10.83 -9.13
CA ILE A 52 -2.42 11.00 -7.84
C ILE A 52 -2.73 9.67 -7.13
N ASN A 53 -2.84 8.55 -7.86
CA ASN A 53 -3.09 7.24 -7.26
C ASN A 53 -1.90 6.74 -6.40
N LEU A 54 -0.67 7.24 -6.64
CA LEU A 54 0.51 6.92 -5.85
C LEU A 54 0.49 7.49 -4.42
N MET A 55 -0.23 8.57 -4.22
CA MET A 55 -0.20 9.35 -2.96
C MET A 55 -0.68 8.55 -1.74
N GLU A 56 -1.47 7.48 -1.94
CA GLU A 56 -1.85 6.54 -0.87
C GLU A 56 -0.66 5.75 -0.30
N GLN A 57 0.42 5.62 -1.04
CA GLN A 57 1.62 4.94 -0.56
C GLN A 57 2.35 5.79 0.49
N ASN A 58 2.42 7.11 0.26
CA ASN A 58 3.05 8.08 1.13
C ASN A 58 2.39 9.45 0.93
N PRO A 59 1.71 10.02 1.93
CA PRO A 59 1.08 11.33 1.79
C PRO A 59 2.07 12.47 1.49
N ALA A 60 3.36 12.31 1.79
CA ALA A 60 4.39 13.28 1.43
C ALA A 60 4.78 13.24 -0.07
N LEU A 61 4.20 12.37 -0.88
CA LEU A 61 4.36 12.43 -2.34
C LEU A 61 3.34 13.39 -2.98
N LEU A 62 2.30 13.80 -2.26
CA LEU A 62 1.31 14.76 -2.73
C LEU A 62 1.93 16.16 -2.78
N GLY A 63 1.98 16.78 -3.94
CA GLY A 63 2.55 18.10 -4.13
C GLY A 63 1.71 19.03 -5.01
N PRO A 64 2.10 20.31 -5.13
CA PRO A 64 1.40 21.29 -5.97
C PRO A 64 1.30 20.90 -7.44
N GLU A 65 2.18 20.01 -7.91
CA GLU A 65 2.15 19.41 -9.25
C GLU A 65 0.88 18.61 -9.54
N ILE A 66 0.17 18.14 -8.50
CA ILE A 66 -1.11 17.39 -8.58
C ILE A 66 -2.32 18.34 -8.62
N ASP A 67 -2.19 19.51 -9.20
CA ASP A 67 -3.31 20.46 -9.27
C ASP A 67 -4.44 19.99 -10.20
N MET A 68 -5.69 20.03 -9.69
CA MET A 68 -6.91 19.66 -10.43
C MET A 68 -6.83 18.27 -11.07
N GLN A 69 -6.18 17.31 -10.42
CA GLN A 69 -6.05 15.96 -10.94
C GLN A 69 -7.13 15.02 -10.37
N VAL A 70 -7.68 14.17 -11.21
CA VAL A 70 -8.57 13.06 -10.85
C VAL A 70 -7.89 11.76 -11.23
N GLY A 71 -7.85 10.82 -10.28
CA GLY A 71 -7.36 9.46 -10.48
C GLY A 71 -8.45 8.44 -10.21
N PHE A 72 -8.45 7.39 -11.03
CA PHE A 72 -9.27 6.20 -10.88
C PHE A 72 -8.36 4.99 -10.84
N ASN A 73 -8.66 4.04 -9.97
CA ASN A 73 -7.99 2.77 -9.93
C ASN A 73 -9.01 1.63 -9.86
N TYR A 74 -8.65 0.52 -10.48
CA TYR A 74 -9.39 -0.73 -10.40
C TYR A 74 -8.42 -1.89 -10.36
N MET A 75 -8.67 -2.84 -9.48
CA MET A 75 -7.88 -4.06 -9.36
C MET A 75 -8.81 -5.26 -9.22
N HIS A 76 -8.65 -6.20 -10.13
CA HIS A 76 -9.13 -7.54 -9.87
C HIS A 76 -8.09 -8.22 -8.97
N TYR A 77 -8.46 -8.39 -7.71
CA TYR A 77 -7.61 -8.99 -6.68
C TYR A 77 -7.82 -10.50 -6.66
N LEU A 78 -7.12 -11.21 -5.79
CA LEU A 78 -7.21 -12.67 -5.67
C LEU A 78 -8.65 -13.18 -5.52
N GLY A 79 -9.00 -14.23 -6.26
CA GLY A 79 -10.32 -14.85 -6.21
C GLY A 79 -11.41 -13.98 -6.85
N ALA A 80 -12.50 -13.75 -6.14
CA ALA A 80 -13.63 -12.93 -6.59
C ALA A 80 -13.55 -11.47 -6.09
N SER A 81 -12.44 -11.10 -5.42
CA SER A 81 -12.32 -9.78 -4.81
C SER A 81 -12.00 -8.70 -5.84
N ASN A 82 -12.66 -7.56 -5.73
CA ASN A 82 -12.44 -6.40 -6.59
C ASN A 82 -12.22 -5.16 -5.73
N PHE A 83 -11.19 -4.41 -6.09
CA PHE A 83 -10.80 -3.17 -5.46
C PHE A 83 -10.98 -2.03 -6.45
N ALA A 84 -11.61 -0.94 -6.04
CA ALA A 84 -11.80 0.23 -6.89
C ALA A 84 -11.66 1.50 -6.06
N GLY A 85 -11.16 2.56 -6.66
CA GLY A 85 -11.03 3.85 -5.98
C GLY A 85 -11.08 5.02 -6.93
N VAL A 86 -11.38 6.17 -6.35
CA VAL A 86 -11.30 7.47 -7.00
C VAL A 86 -10.70 8.47 -6.03
N ARG A 87 -9.84 9.34 -6.56
CA ARG A 87 -9.18 10.40 -5.79
C ARG A 87 -9.16 11.69 -6.61
N TYR A 88 -9.40 12.80 -5.94
CA TYR A 88 -9.24 14.14 -6.48
C TYR A 88 -8.19 14.91 -5.67
N GLY A 89 -7.32 15.64 -6.33
CA GLY A 89 -6.29 16.47 -5.72
C GLY A 89 -6.25 17.87 -6.31
N MET A 90 -5.84 18.80 -5.46
CA MET A 90 -5.73 20.21 -5.81
C MET A 90 -4.58 20.86 -5.05
N ALA A 91 -3.87 21.77 -5.71
CA ALA A 91 -2.86 22.60 -5.08
C ALA A 91 -3.47 23.53 -4.03
N ALA A 92 -2.73 23.79 -2.96
CA ALA A 92 -3.06 24.71 -1.88
C ALA A 92 -1.93 25.75 -1.76
N GLY A 93 -1.92 26.72 -2.65
CA GLY A 93 -0.81 27.66 -2.84
C GLY A 93 0.40 27.02 -3.51
N ASP A 94 1.57 27.67 -3.38
CA ASP A 94 2.79 27.25 -4.10
C ASP A 94 3.51 26.07 -3.45
N ARG A 95 3.22 25.74 -2.20
CA ARG A 95 3.96 24.76 -1.39
C ARG A 95 3.10 23.69 -0.74
N GLY A 96 1.81 23.66 -1.02
CA GLY A 96 0.89 22.71 -0.42
C GLY A 96 -0.03 22.08 -1.44
N ALA A 97 -0.57 20.92 -1.09
CA ALA A 97 -1.64 20.27 -1.83
C ALA A 97 -2.55 19.50 -0.87
N TRP A 98 -3.79 19.32 -1.27
CA TRP A 98 -4.73 18.46 -0.58
C TRP A 98 -5.40 17.49 -1.55
N SER A 99 -5.85 16.37 -1.04
CA SER A 99 -6.64 15.44 -1.82
C SER A 99 -7.71 14.76 -0.97
N ILE A 100 -8.79 14.34 -1.64
CA ILE A 100 -9.83 13.49 -1.06
C ILE A 100 -10.01 12.27 -1.92
N GLY A 101 -10.36 11.15 -1.30
CA GLY A 101 -10.53 9.90 -2.02
C GLY A 101 -11.49 8.95 -1.33
N ILE A 102 -12.02 8.04 -2.12
CA ILE A 102 -12.80 6.90 -1.65
C ILE A 102 -12.24 5.64 -2.29
N GLN A 103 -12.14 4.58 -1.49
CA GLN A 103 -11.73 3.26 -1.93
C GLN A 103 -12.77 2.24 -1.49
N TYR A 104 -13.06 1.29 -2.34
CA TYR A 104 -14.01 0.20 -2.13
C TYR A 104 -13.32 -1.13 -2.40
N LEU A 105 -13.50 -2.08 -1.50
CA LEU A 105 -13.13 -3.47 -1.68
C LEU A 105 -14.35 -4.34 -1.45
N GLY A 106 -14.73 -5.11 -2.48
CA GLY A 106 -15.75 -6.13 -2.41
C GLY A 106 -15.14 -7.51 -2.55
N TYR A 107 -15.57 -8.44 -1.69
CA TYR A 107 -15.00 -9.81 -1.65
C TYR A 107 -15.82 -10.82 -2.51
N GLY A 108 -16.80 -10.32 -3.25
CA GLY A 108 -17.74 -11.16 -3.99
C GLY A 108 -18.87 -11.70 -3.11
N THR A 109 -19.63 -12.61 -3.67
CA THR A 109 -20.75 -13.24 -2.96
C THR A 109 -20.31 -14.53 -2.31
N MET A 110 -20.57 -14.68 -1.02
CA MET A 110 -20.24 -15.85 -0.21
C MET A 110 -21.51 -16.54 0.25
N SER A 111 -21.47 -17.88 0.37
CA SER A 111 -22.58 -18.65 0.93
C SER A 111 -22.64 -18.50 2.44
N GLN A 112 -23.82 -18.21 2.96
CA GLN A 112 -24.12 -18.27 4.39
C GLN A 112 -24.46 -19.70 4.75
N THR A 113 -23.66 -20.31 5.65
CA THR A 113 -23.83 -21.69 6.08
C THR A 113 -24.09 -21.78 7.56
N GLU A 114 -25.01 -22.67 7.98
CA GLU A 114 -25.20 -23.01 9.38
C GLU A 114 -24.20 -24.05 9.88
N ALA A 115 -24.16 -24.30 11.19
CA ALA A 115 -23.24 -25.23 11.81
C ALA A 115 -23.36 -26.68 11.31
N ASP A 116 -24.50 -27.06 10.74
CA ASP A 116 -24.76 -28.35 10.10
C ASP A 116 -24.30 -28.42 8.64
N GLY A 117 -23.75 -27.30 8.09
CA GLY A 117 -23.29 -27.20 6.72
C GLY A 117 -24.38 -26.86 5.69
N SER A 118 -25.64 -26.67 6.11
CA SER A 118 -26.71 -26.22 5.22
C SER A 118 -26.51 -24.78 4.76
N VAL A 119 -26.74 -24.52 3.47
CA VAL A 119 -26.68 -23.17 2.90
C VAL A 119 -28.02 -22.50 3.09
N VAL A 120 -28.08 -21.44 3.91
CA VAL A 120 -29.30 -20.72 4.26
C VAL A 120 -29.46 -19.39 3.54
N GLY A 121 -28.39 -18.92 2.89
CA GLY A 121 -28.41 -17.65 2.16
C GLY A 121 -27.07 -17.30 1.51
N THR A 122 -26.95 -16.05 1.09
CA THR A 122 -25.70 -15.47 0.58
C THR A 122 -25.48 -14.08 1.14
N PHE A 123 -24.24 -13.65 1.30
CA PHE A 123 -23.86 -12.30 1.72
C PHE A 123 -22.66 -11.82 0.90
N SER A 124 -22.44 -10.51 0.88
CA SER A 124 -21.34 -9.89 0.13
C SER A 124 -20.55 -8.96 1.06
N PRO A 125 -19.42 -9.44 1.61
CA PRO A 125 -18.58 -8.62 2.46
C PRO A 125 -17.97 -7.45 1.68
N GLN A 126 -17.83 -6.30 2.34
CA GLN A 126 -17.26 -5.12 1.72
C GLN A 126 -16.60 -4.18 2.74
N ASP A 127 -15.59 -3.47 2.25
CA ASP A 127 -14.92 -2.38 2.98
C ASP A 127 -14.94 -1.11 2.17
N VAL A 128 -15.13 0.02 2.85
CA VAL A 128 -15.07 1.36 2.25
C VAL A 128 -14.16 2.24 3.07
N VAL A 129 -13.23 2.92 2.41
CA VAL A 129 -12.33 3.89 3.04
C VAL A 129 -12.55 5.27 2.43
N PHE A 130 -12.92 6.23 3.25
CA PHE A 130 -12.86 7.64 2.90
C PHE A 130 -11.55 8.21 3.43
N SER A 131 -10.83 8.94 2.60
CA SER A 131 -9.54 9.52 2.98
C SER A 131 -9.43 10.99 2.59
N GLY A 132 -8.79 11.77 3.47
CA GLY A 132 -8.43 13.15 3.24
C GLY A 132 -6.95 13.36 3.53
N MET A 133 -6.24 13.96 2.57
CA MET A 133 -4.79 14.12 2.60
C MET A 133 -4.40 15.59 2.49
N TYR A 134 -3.34 15.97 3.20
CA TYR A 134 -2.68 17.26 3.04
C TYR A 134 -1.18 17.07 3.11
N ALA A 135 -0.46 17.76 2.24
CA ALA A 135 1.00 17.80 2.26
C ALA A 135 1.52 19.22 2.08
N HIS A 136 2.75 19.43 2.55
CA HIS A 136 3.40 20.74 2.52
C HIS A 136 4.91 20.60 2.33
N ASP A 137 5.45 21.45 1.45
CA ASP A 137 6.89 21.58 1.23
C ASP A 137 7.52 22.45 2.31
N PHE A 138 8.20 21.83 3.28
CA PHE A 138 8.94 22.55 4.33
C PHE A 138 10.16 23.26 3.76
N THR A 139 10.82 22.59 2.80
CA THR A 139 11.92 23.14 2.01
C THR A 139 11.77 22.66 0.56
N ASP A 140 12.60 23.15 -0.34
CA ASP A 140 12.61 22.73 -1.74
C ASP A 140 12.95 21.23 -1.94
N ARG A 141 13.44 20.55 -0.89
CA ARG A 141 13.84 19.14 -0.91
C ARG A 141 13.09 18.27 0.10
N LEU A 142 12.39 18.87 1.06
CA LEU A 142 11.71 18.14 2.15
C LEU A 142 10.23 18.46 2.17
N ARG A 143 9.42 17.42 1.96
CA ARG A 143 7.96 17.47 2.02
C ARG A 143 7.44 16.57 3.12
N GLY A 144 6.43 17.03 3.85
CA GLY A 144 5.69 16.24 4.83
C GLY A 144 4.24 16.15 4.46
N GLY A 145 3.60 15.05 4.84
CA GLY A 145 2.19 14.83 4.54
C GLY A 145 1.47 14.06 5.64
N ILE A 146 0.16 14.26 5.69
CA ILE A 146 -0.78 13.57 6.57
C ILE A 146 -1.95 13.06 5.74
N ASN A 147 -2.40 11.83 6.04
CA ASN A 147 -3.61 11.24 5.47
C ASN A 147 -4.51 10.77 6.61
N VAL A 148 -5.75 11.21 6.66
CA VAL A 148 -6.76 10.76 7.62
C VAL A 148 -7.75 9.84 6.91
N LYS A 149 -8.00 8.67 7.48
CA LYS A 149 -8.85 7.61 6.92
C LYS A 149 -10.02 7.33 7.85
N MET A 150 -11.21 7.25 7.30
CA MET A 150 -12.42 6.73 7.92
C MET A 150 -12.78 5.42 7.22
N ILE A 151 -12.86 4.35 7.99
CA ILE A 151 -12.98 2.98 7.49
C ILE A 151 -14.31 2.42 7.95
N TYR A 152 -15.11 1.96 7.01
CA TYR A 152 -16.38 1.26 7.26
C TYR A 152 -16.31 -0.13 6.66
N SER A 153 -16.57 -1.14 7.48
CA SER A 153 -16.56 -2.55 7.11
C SER A 153 -17.92 -3.18 7.38
N SER A 154 -18.40 -4.00 6.45
CA SER A 154 -19.67 -4.69 6.54
C SER A 154 -19.52 -6.15 6.12
N TYR A 155 -19.68 -7.07 7.06
CA TYR A 155 -19.55 -8.52 6.86
C TYR A 155 -20.81 -9.21 7.39
N GLU A 156 -21.63 -9.72 6.47
CA GLU A 156 -22.91 -10.32 6.80
C GLU A 156 -23.81 -9.36 7.59
N GLN A 157 -24.10 -9.66 8.86
CA GLN A 157 -24.88 -8.81 9.78
C GLN A 157 -24.01 -7.87 10.63
N TYR A 158 -22.70 -8.01 10.58
CA TYR A 158 -21.77 -7.27 11.42
C TYR A 158 -21.21 -6.05 10.68
N THR A 159 -21.13 -4.93 11.39
CA THR A 159 -20.53 -3.70 10.87
C THR A 159 -19.53 -3.13 11.85
N ALA A 160 -18.41 -2.65 11.33
CA ALA A 160 -17.38 -1.98 12.12
C ALA A 160 -17.05 -0.61 11.54
N PHE A 161 -16.53 0.26 12.40
CA PHE A 161 -16.00 1.56 12.02
C PHE A 161 -14.65 1.78 12.69
N ALA A 162 -13.67 2.24 11.92
CA ALA A 162 -12.34 2.55 12.41
C ALA A 162 -11.84 3.88 11.84
N MET A 163 -10.88 4.49 12.53
CA MET A 163 -10.14 5.66 12.04
C MET A 163 -8.65 5.38 12.08
N ALA A 164 -7.96 5.89 11.07
CA ALA A 164 -6.51 5.77 10.96
C ALA A 164 -5.91 7.06 10.41
N THR A 165 -4.62 7.26 10.69
CA THR A 165 -3.84 8.37 10.15
C THR A 165 -2.52 7.81 9.63
N ASP A 166 -2.11 8.25 8.43
CA ASP A 166 -0.76 8.03 7.92
C ASP A 166 0.03 9.35 8.02
N LEU A 167 1.29 9.24 8.39
CA LEU A 167 2.23 10.36 8.42
C LEU A 167 3.39 10.03 7.49
N GLY A 168 3.71 10.94 6.58
CA GLY A 168 4.77 10.77 5.61
C GLY A 168 5.79 11.89 5.64
N LEU A 169 7.03 11.55 5.38
CA LEU A 169 8.11 12.47 5.05
C LEU A 169 8.80 11.98 3.78
N ASN A 170 9.13 12.89 2.89
CA ASN A 170 9.92 12.62 1.69
C ASN A 170 11.02 13.67 1.55
N TYR A 171 12.25 13.21 1.36
CA TYR A 171 13.38 14.03 0.96
C TYR A 171 13.76 13.68 -0.47
N TYR A 172 13.73 14.65 -1.37
CA TYR A 172 14.13 14.50 -2.76
C TYR A 172 15.37 15.34 -3.06
N ASP A 173 16.39 14.69 -3.59
CA ASP A 173 17.61 15.34 -4.09
C ASP A 173 17.61 15.32 -5.63
N PRO A 174 17.31 16.45 -6.28
CA PRO A 174 17.26 16.54 -7.74
C PRO A 174 18.65 16.41 -8.40
N ASP A 175 19.73 16.71 -7.67
CA ASP A 175 21.09 16.63 -8.21
C ASP A 175 21.52 15.18 -8.46
N HIS A 176 21.01 14.24 -7.67
CA HIS A 176 21.30 12.81 -7.77
C HIS A 176 20.08 11.97 -8.21
N ASP A 177 18.93 12.61 -8.47
CA ASP A 177 17.63 11.96 -8.73
C ASP A 177 17.37 10.86 -7.69
N MET A 178 17.48 11.24 -6.42
CA MET A 178 17.37 10.36 -5.26
C MET A 178 16.20 10.78 -4.38
N SER A 179 15.40 9.82 -3.97
CA SER A 179 14.29 10.01 -3.03
C SER A 179 14.47 9.13 -1.80
N LEU A 180 14.27 9.72 -0.63
CA LEU A 180 14.24 9.04 0.67
C LEU A 180 12.91 9.31 1.35
N SER A 181 12.27 8.27 1.86
CA SER A 181 10.98 8.42 2.53
C SER A 181 10.91 7.67 3.85
N LEU A 182 10.15 8.24 4.78
CA LEU A 182 9.70 7.61 6.02
C LEU A 182 8.17 7.72 6.10
N VAL A 183 7.50 6.60 6.34
CA VAL A 183 6.04 6.58 6.52
C VAL A 183 5.66 5.80 7.77
N LEU A 184 4.75 6.38 8.55
CA LEU A 184 4.01 5.69 9.60
C LEU A 184 2.59 5.48 9.07
N LYS A 185 2.18 4.23 8.83
CA LYS A 185 0.88 3.89 8.25
C LYS A 185 -0.10 3.39 9.31
N ASN A 186 -1.37 3.72 9.12
CA ASN A 186 -2.50 3.18 9.85
C ASN A 186 -2.39 3.38 11.39
N LEU A 187 -1.88 4.55 11.81
CA LEU A 187 -1.93 4.98 13.21
C LEU A 187 -3.38 5.23 13.60
N GLY A 188 -3.98 4.33 14.40
CA GLY A 188 -5.37 4.47 14.77
C GLY A 188 -5.95 3.22 15.40
N GLY A 189 -7.27 3.13 15.36
CA GLY A 189 -7.97 2.01 15.96
C GLY A 189 -9.44 1.91 15.57
N GLN A 190 -10.03 0.82 15.97
CA GLN A 190 -11.45 0.53 15.79
C GLN A 190 -12.27 1.32 16.80
N ILE A 191 -13.25 2.07 16.32
CA ILE A 191 -14.19 2.85 17.14
C ILE A 191 -15.44 2.03 17.44
N LYS A 192 -16.02 1.38 16.41
CA LYS A 192 -17.10 0.41 16.53
C LYS A 192 -16.56 -0.95 16.13
N ARG A 193 -16.68 -1.94 17.01
CA ARG A 193 -16.27 -3.33 16.78
C ARG A 193 -17.34 -4.08 15.98
N PHE A 194 -16.94 -5.17 15.31
CA PHE A 194 -17.87 -6.07 14.64
C PHE A 194 -18.79 -6.75 15.66
N ASP A 195 -18.19 -7.23 16.74
CA ASP A 195 -18.86 -7.84 17.89
C ASP A 195 -18.10 -7.43 19.17
N ASN A 196 -17.77 -8.34 20.06
CA ASN A 196 -17.08 -8.05 21.32
C ASN A 196 -15.57 -7.93 21.16
N ASP A 197 -14.98 -8.54 20.12
CA ASP A 197 -13.55 -8.58 19.90
C ASP A 197 -13.02 -7.31 19.22
N TYR A 198 -11.85 -6.86 19.65
CA TYR A 198 -11.15 -5.70 19.11
C TYR A 198 -10.14 -6.13 18.04
N ASP A 199 -10.38 -5.74 16.79
CA ASP A 199 -9.45 -5.92 15.70
C ASP A 199 -8.50 -4.72 15.59
N ARG A 200 -7.21 -5.02 15.53
CA ARG A 200 -6.18 -3.99 15.38
C ARG A 200 -6.02 -3.62 13.92
N LEU A 201 -5.80 -2.32 13.67
CA LEU A 201 -5.36 -1.86 12.36
C LEU A 201 -3.92 -2.32 12.07
N PRO A 202 -3.56 -2.55 10.80
CA PRO A 202 -2.22 -2.96 10.40
C PRO A 202 -1.26 -1.75 10.46
N PHE A 203 -0.88 -1.37 11.69
CA PHE A 203 0.13 -0.32 11.90
C PHE A 203 1.46 -0.76 11.31
N ASP A 204 2.09 0.12 10.54
CA ASP A 204 3.36 -0.15 9.89
C ASP A 204 4.31 1.06 9.91
N ILE A 205 5.60 0.78 10.01
CA ILE A 205 6.69 1.75 9.85
C ILE A 205 7.47 1.35 8.60
N GLN A 206 7.58 2.28 7.65
CA GLN A 206 8.22 2.04 6.37
C GLN A 206 9.34 3.05 6.12
N LEU A 207 10.46 2.55 5.58
CA LEU A 207 11.58 3.35 5.08
C LEU A 207 11.78 3.03 3.60
N GLY A 208 11.94 4.05 2.78
CA GLY A 208 12.15 3.88 1.35
C GLY A 208 13.36 4.64 0.85
N TRP A 209 14.00 4.06 -0.14
CA TRP A 209 15.05 4.68 -0.92
C TRP A 209 14.84 4.38 -2.40
N MET A 210 15.00 5.38 -3.24
CA MET A 210 14.99 5.25 -4.69
C MET A 210 16.09 6.13 -5.28
N GLN A 211 16.74 5.66 -6.33
CA GLN A 211 17.74 6.42 -7.05
C GLN A 211 17.81 6.01 -8.52
N ARG A 212 18.01 7.01 -9.39
CA ARG A 212 18.39 6.78 -10.79
C ARG A 212 19.85 6.38 -10.89
N LEU A 213 20.16 5.42 -11.74
CA LEU A 213 21.53 4.94 -11.98
C LEU A 213 22.27 5.84 -12.97
N GLY A 214 22.89 6.89 -12.45
CA GLY A 214 23.61 7.89 -13.24
C GLY A 214 22.69 8.55 -14.27
N SER A 215 23.16 8.68 -15.52
CA SER A 215 22.36 9.23 -16.64
C SER A 215 21.52 8.16 -17.37
N SER A 216 21.45 6.93 -16.84
CA SER A 216 20.70 5.87 -17.47
C SER A 216 19.18 6.01 -17.17
N PRO A 217 18.31 5.41 -17.98
CA PRO A 217 16.88 5.41 -17.74
C PRO A 217 16.43 4.42 -16.64
N PHE A 218 17.37 3.79 -15.93
CA PHE A 218 17.05 2.82 -14.88
C PHE A 218 17.03 3.50 -13.51
N GLN A 219 15.98 3.17 -12.74
CA GLN A 219 15.83 3.57 -11.34
C GLN A 219 15.68 2.31 -10.48
N LEU A 220 16.40 2.29 -9.36
CA LEU A 220 16.29 1.24 -8.35
C LEU A 220 15.58 1.79 -7.14
N SER A 221 14.71 0.98 -6.55
CA SER A 221 14.04 1.30 -5.29
C SER A 221 14.12 0.13 -4.31
N ILE A 222 14.22 0.46 -3.04
CA ILE A 222 14.14 -0.48 -1.93
C ILE A 222 13.20 0.13 -0.90
N THR A 223 12.15 -0.59 -0.55
CA THR A 223 11.24 -0.23 0.54
C THR A 223 11.38 -1.28 1.65
N ALA A 224 11.76 -0.83 2.84
CA ALA A 224 11.72 -1.62 4.05
C ALA A 224 10.38 -1.36 4.75
N TRP A 225 9.62 -2.41 5.04
CA TRP A 225 8.28 -2.36 5.60
C TRP A 225 8.11 -3.29 6.80
N HIS A 226 7.02 -3.18 7.55
CA HIS A 226 6.78 -3.91 8.80
C HIS A 226 7.89 -3.74 9.85
N LEU A 227 8.55 -2.56 9.86
CA LEU A 227 9.68 -2.29 10.77
C LEU A 227 9.25 -2.17 12.25
N ASN A 228 7.96 -2.09 12.51
CA ASN A 228 7.38 -2.15 13.85
C ASN A 228 7.42 -3.57 14.47
N LYS A 229 7.67 -4.61 13.65
CA LYS A 229 7.74 -6.02 14.09
C LYS A 229 8.90 -6.71 13.38
N TRP A 230 9.94 -7.08 14.14
CA TRP A 230 11.09 -7.78 13.54
C TRP A 230 10.77 -9.19 13.08
N ASN A 231 10.02 -9.95 13.88
CA ASN A 231 9.69 -11.33 13.53
C ASN A 231 8.41 -11.37 12.69
N LEU A 232 8.54 -11.77 11.42
CA LEU A 232 7.44 -12.03 10.53
C LEU A 232 7.33 -13.55 10.32
N PRO A 233 6.54 -14.26 11.15
CA PRO A 233 6.40 -15.70 11.04
C PRO A 233 5.77 -16.07 9.70
N TYR A 234 6.19 -17.17 9.12
CA TYR A 234 5.49 -17.80 8.02
C TYR A 234 5.33 -19.28 8.27
N TYR A 235 4.26 -19.84 7.77
CA TYR A 235 3.92 -21.23 7.92
C TYR A 235 4.21 -21.94 6.60
N ASP A 236 5.11 -22.96 6.62
CA ASP A 236 5.32 -23.87 5.51
C ASP A 236 4.57 -25.17 5.81
N MET A 237 3.64 -25.54 4.95
CA MET A 237 2.98 -26.83 5.04
C MET A 237 3.82 -27.85 4.30
N GLU A 238 4.47 -28.77 5.01
CA GLU A 238 5.09 -29.94 4.39
C GLU A 238 4.02 -30.87 3.78
N ASP A 239 4.39 -31.56 2.70
CA ASP A 239 3.54 -32.36 1.82
C ASP A 239 2.79 -33.54 2.50
N ASN A 240 2.98 -33.74 3.80
CA ASN A 240 2.40 -34.84 4.58
C ASN A 240 1.12 -34.49 5.36
N GLY A 241 0.54 -33.32 5.13
CA GLY A 241 -0.85 -32.99 5.52
C GLY A 241 -1.15 -32.88 7.03
N SER A 242 -0.19 -33.01 7.91
CA SER A 242 -0.49 -33.22 9.33
C SER A 242 0.08 -32.22 10.33
N GLU A 243 1.04 -31.39 9.97
CA GLU A 243 1.62 -30.43 10.91
C GLU A 243 1.97 -29.09 10.24
N ILE A 244 1.40 -28.03 10.80
CA ILE A 244 1.86 -26.65 10.53
C ILE A 244 3.19 -26.49 11.27
N ARG A 245 4.31 -26.55 10.55
CA ARG A 245 5.62 -26.25 11.14
C ARG A 245 5.93 -24.76 10.98
N VAL A 246 6.13 -24.07 12.10
CA VAL A 246 6.79 -22.78 12.10
C VAL A 246 8.26 -23.01 11.75
N LEU A 247 8.66 -22.68 10.53
CA LEU A 247 10.05 -22.81 10.13
C LEU A 247 10.91 -21.84 10.97
N LYS A 248 12.01 -22.38 11.51
CA LYS A 248 13.00 -21.57 12.25
C LYS A 248 13.64 -20.60 11.28
N GLN A 249 13.20 -19.33 11.32
CA GLN A 249 13.66 -18.29 10.41
C GLN A 249 15.13 -17.95 10.70
N SER A 250 15.97 -17.92 9.67
CA SER A 250 17.28 -17.33 9.77
C SER A 250 17.16 -15.80 9.77
N PHE A 251 18.11 -15.10 10.37
CA PHE A 251 18.17 -13.64 10.36
C PHE A 251 18.05 -13.06 8.93
N MET A 252 18.77 -13.64 7.96
CA MET A 252 18.74 -13.20 6.57
C MET A 252 17.37 -13.41 5.92
N SER A 253 16.71 -14.56 6.14
CA SER A 253 15.37 -14.78 5.62
C SER A 253 14.39 -13.75 6.17
N ASN A 254 14.46 -13.47 7.47
CA ASN A 254 13.60 -12.47 8.10
C ASN A 254 13.89 -11.06 7.57
N LEU A 255 15.17 -10.68 7.42
CA LEU A 255 15.57 -9.41 6.83
C LEU A 255 14.98 -9.23 5.43
N PHE A 256 15.11 -10.23 4.54
CA PHE A 256 14.57 -10.14 3.18
C PHE A 256 13.04 -10.06 3.15
N ARG A 257 12.33 -10.57 4.14
CA ARG A 257 10.85 -10.42 4.26
C ARG A 257 10.43 -8.98 4.56
N HIS A 258 11.33 -8.18 5.12
CA HIS A 258 11.12 -6.74 5.29
C HIS A 258 11.46 -5.90 4.07
N LEU A 259 12.03 -6.47 3.02
CA LEU A 259 12.51 -5.72 1.86
C LEU A 259 11.67 -5.99 0.61
N VAL A 260 11.25 -4.92 -0.03
CA VAL A 260 10.64 -4.92 -1.35
C VAL A 260 11.58 -4.21 -2.30
N PHE A 261 11.91 -4.88 -3.40
CA PHE A 261 12.83 -4.37 -4.41
C PHE A 261 12.06 -3.97 -5.66
N GLY A 262 12.37 -2.81 -6.21
CA GLY A 262 11.83 -2.33 -7.47
C GLY A 262 12.92 -1.92 -8.44
N LEU A 263 12.72 -2.26 -9.70
CA LEU A 263 13.52 -1.81 -10.83
C LEU A 263 12.58 -1.17 -11.84
N GLN A 264 12.86 0.06 -12.24
CA GLN A 264 12.09 0.77 -13.25
C GLN A 264 12.99 1.18 -14.41
N TYR A 265 12.48 1.01 -15.61
CA TYR A 265 13.02 1.57 -16.84
C TYR A 265 12.12 2.72 -17.30
N ALA A 266 12.57 3.96 -17.16
CA ALA A 266 11.84 5.17 -17.52
C ALA A 266 12.70 6.02 -18.47
N PRO A 267 12.62 5.76 -19.79
CA PRO A 267 13.39 6.52 -20.79
C PRO A 267 12.88 7.95 -20.97
N SER A 268 11.69 8.26 -20.49
CA SER A 268 11.08 9.58 -20.50
C SER A 268 10.01 9.67 -19.41
N ASP A 269 9.59 10.88 -19.04
CA ASP A 269 8.51 11.13 -18.07
C ASP A 269 7.12 10.67 -18.56
N LYS A 270 7.05 10.17 -19.79
CA LYS A 270 5.79 9.71 -20.41
C LYS A 270 5.60 8.20 -20.42
N PHE A 271 6.66 7.45 -20.15
CA PHE A 271 6.62 5.99 -20.27
C PHE A 271 7.55 5.35 -19.28
N TYR A 272 7.05 4.32 -18.59
CA TYR A 272 7.87 3.45 -17.78
C TYR A 272 7.47 1.97 -17.93
N ILE A 273 8.42 1.09 -17.66
CA ILE A 273 8.20 -0.33 -17.35
C ILE A 273 8.81 -0.55 -15.96
N ALA A 274 8.06 -1.21 -15.09
CA ALA A 274 8.48 -1.49 -13.73
C ALA A 274 8.43 -2.99 -13.44
N LEU A 275 9.39 -3.47 -12.66
CA LEU A 275 9.50 -4.83 -12.16
C LEU A 275 9.73 -4.77 -10.66
N GLY A 276 8.94 -5.49 -9.91
CA GLY A 276 9.00 -5.57 -8.46
C GLY A 276 9.27 -6.99 -7.96
N TYR A 277 9.90 -7.09 -6.80
CA TYR A 277 10.08 -8.34 -6.09
C TYR A 277 9.84 -8.17 -4.60
N ASN A 278 8.89 -8.93 -4.07
CA ASN A 278 8.50 -8.97 -2.66
C ASN A 278 8.74 -10.38 -2.10
N TYR A 279 9.78 -10.52 -1.27
CA TYR A 279 10.13 -11.83 -0.72
C TYR A 279 9.12 -12.32 0.32
N LYS A 280 8.43 -11.42 1.06
CA LYS A 280 7.36 -11.81 1.99
C LYS A 280 6.20 -12.46 1.23
N THR A 281 5.72 -11.83 0.16
CA THR A 281 4.66 -12.41 -0.71
C THR A 281 5.07 -13.78 -1.26
N ARG A 282 6.32 -13.93 -1.68
CA ARG A 282 6.84 -15.21 -2.14
C ARG A 282 6.77 -16.29 -1.08
N THR A 283 7.11 -15.99 0.17
CA THR A 283 7.11 -16.97 1.26
C THR A 283 5.71 -17.28 1.77
N ASP A 284 4.86 -16.27 1.91
CA ASP A 284 3.52 -16.42 2.46
C ASP A 284 2.57 -17.18 1.50
N MET A 285 2.80 -17.05 0.20
CA MET A 285 1.98 -17.69 -0.86
C MET A 285 2.57 -18.99 -1.40
N SER A 286 3.62 -19.54 -0.78
CA SER A 286 4.36 -20.72 -1.28
C SER A 286 3.80 -22.07 -0.79
N THR A 287 2.50 -22.17 -0.51
CA THR A 287 1.87 -23.43 -0.12
C THR A 287 1.85 -24.47 -1.23
N TYR A 288 2.29 -25.70 -0.96
CA TYR A 288 2.25 -26.96 -1.77
C TYR A 288 2.87 -26.94 -3.16
N ASN A 289 2.87 -25.85 -3.89
CA ASN A 289 3.46 -25.74 -5.23
C ASN A 289 4.07 -24.36 -5.42
N ARG A 290 5.39 -24.26 -5.34
CA ARG A 290 6.12 -23.02 -5.59
C ARG A 290 5.88 -22.52 -7.01
N ASN A 291 5.23 -21.38 -7.15
CA ASN A 291 5.17 -20.67 -8.41
C ASN A 291 6.47 -19.84 -8.56
N ILE A 292 7.16 -19.99 -9.70
CA ILE A 292 8.38 -19.20 -10.00
C ILE A 292 8.07 -17.70 -9.99
N LEU A 293 6.86 -17.30 -10.41
CA LEU A 293 6.41 -15.91 -10.48
C LEU A 293 5.95 -15.35 -9.12
N SER A 294 5.81 -16.21 -8.09
CA SER A 294 5.42 -15.74 -6.75
C SER A 294 6.38 -14.71 -6.22
N GLY A 295 5.86 -13.57 -5.73
CA GLY A 295 6.62 -12.43 -5.26
C GLY A 295 7.08 -11.47 -6.36
N PHE A 296 6.98 -11.82 -7.64
CA PHE A 296 7.23 -10.90 -8.74
C PHE A 296 5.97 -10.17 -9.16
N SER A 297 6.16 -8.90 -9.54
CA SER A 297 5.15 -8.05 -10.17
C SER A 297 5.78 -7.30 -11.33
N ILE A 298 4.98 -7.01 -12.34
CA ILE A 298 5.40 -6.27 -13.53
C ILE A 298 4.30 -5.29 -13.92
N GLY A 299 4.68 -4.14 -14.46
CA GLY A 299 3.71 -3.20 -15.00
C GLY A 299 4.36 -2.18 -15.92
N ALA A 300 3.50 -1.38 -16.51
CA ALA A 300 3.90 -0.29 -17.39
C ALA A 300 2.93 0.87 -17.24
N GLY A 301 3.43 2.08 -17.49
CA GLY A 301 2.62 3.28 -17.55
C GLY A 301 2.94 4.12 -18.77
N LEU A 302 1.90 4.80 -19.25
CA LEU A 302 1.98 5.66 -20.42
C LEU A 302 1.18 6.95 -20.19
N LYS A 303 1.82 8.10 -20.40
CA LYS A 303 1.18 9.43 -20.36
C LYS A 303 0.94 9.93 -21.78
N VAL A 304 -0.33 10.09 -22.12
CA VAL A 304 -0.77 10.56 -23.44
C VAL A 304 -1.59 11.82 -23.27
N LYS A 305 -1.03 12.96 -23.65
CA LYS A 305 -1.62 14.28 -23.43
C LYS A 305 -1.93 14.48 -21.93
N SER A 306 -3.19 14.76 -21.59
CA SER A 306 -3.68 14.95 -20.21
C SER A 306 -4.03 13.64 -19.47
N PHE A 307 -3.92 12.48 -20.12
CA PHE A 307 -4.24 11.19 -19.52
C PHE A 307 -2.97 10.41 -19.19
N ALA A 308 -2.90 9.86 -17.99
CA ALA A 308 -1.92 8.86 -17.62
C ALA A 308 -2.64 7.52 -17.36
N LEU A 309 -2.13 6.47 -18.00
CA LEU A 309 -2.64 5.12 -17.94
C LEU A 309 -1.57 4.22 -17.33
N GLY A 310 -1.95 3.36 -16.39
CA GLY A 310 -1.06 2.38 -15.81
C GLY A 310 -1.72 1.00 -15.76
N VAL A 311 -0.92 -0.03 -16.00
CA VAL A 311 -1.32 -1.42 -15.85
C VAL A 311 -0.25 -2.19 -15.09
N ALA A 312 -0.67 -3.06 -14.20
CA ALA A 312 0.25 -3.95 -13.51
C ALA A 312 -0.36 -5.34 -13.30
N TYR A 313 0.51 -6.34 -13.22
CA TYR A 313 0.17 -7.73 -13.07
C TYR A 313 1.08 -8.37 -12.02
N ALA A 314 0.50 -9.21 -11.18
CA ALA A 314 1.22 -10.11 -10.29
C ALA A 314 0.48 -11.45 -10.19
N GLN A 315 1.25 -12.54 -10.02
CA GLN A 315 0.72 -13.85 -9.76
C GLN A 315 1.33 -14.41 -8.48
N PRO A 316 0.81 -14.00 -7.31
CA PRO A 316 1.37 -14.43 -6.04
C PRO A 316 1.18 -15.93 -5.79
N HIS A 317 0.10 -16.53 -6.32
CA HIS A 317 -0.21 -17.96 -6.19
C HIS A 317 -0.54 -18.57 -7.55
N LYS A 318 -0.33 -19.87 -7.70
CA LYS A 318 -0.60 -20.60 -8.96
C LYS A 318 -2.07 -20.52 -9.40
N SER A 319 -2.98 -20.45 -8.43
CA SER A 319 -4.44 -20.42 -8.67
C SER A 319 -5.01 -18.99 -8.66
N GLY A 320 -4.19 -17.96 -8.49
CA GLY A 320 -4.68 -16.59 -8.40
C GLY A 320 -3.70 -15.57 -8.96
N SER A 321 -4.20 -14.72 -9.82
CA SER A 321 -3.49 -13.56 -10.35
C SER A 321 -4.25 -12.29 -10.02
N SER A 322 -3.56 -11.18 -10.00
CA SER A 322 -4.14 -9.86 -9.81
C SER A 322 -3.72 -8.94 -10.93
N ILE A 323 -4.68 -8.19 -11.47
CA ILE A 323 -4.47 -7.18 -12.51
C ILE A 323 -4.97 -5.86 -11.96
N MET A 324 -4.14 -4.84 -12.06
CA MET A 324 -4.47 -3.49 -11.64
C MET A 324 -4.38 -2.52 -12.80
N LEU A 325 -5.37 -1.64 -12.88
CA LEU A 325 -5.49 -0.59 -13.88
C LEU A 325 -5.62 0.76 -13.18
N ASN A 326 -4.89 1.75 -13.65
CA ASN A 326 -5.00 3.13 -13.21
C ASN A 326 -5.26 4.05 -14.41
N LEU A 327 -6.08 5.05 -14.16
CA LEU A 327 -6.30 6.17 -15.06
C LEU A 327 -6.23 7.45 -14.24
N SER A 328 -5.40 8.40 -14.65
CA SER A 328 -5.45 9.76 -14.08
C SER A 328 -5.50 10.81 -15.19
N THR A 329 -6.09 11.95 -14.86
CA THR A 329 -6.21 13.08 -15.80
C THR A 329 -6.18 14.40 -15.06
N ASN A 330 -5.57 15.40 -15.71
CA ASN A 330 -5.58 16.77 -15.21
C ASN A 330 -6.77 17.53 -15.83
N LEU A 331 -7.69 17.99 -14.98
CA LEU A 331 -8.92 18.68 -15.42
C LEU A 331 -8.62 20.06 -16.03
N ASN A 332 -7.57 20.76 -15.58
CA ASN A 332 -7.18 22.04 -16.16
C ASN A 332 -6.78 21.88 -17.64
N GLU A 333 -6.05 20.81 -17.96
CA GLU A 333 -5.66 20.53 -19.34
C GLU A 333 -6.85 20.10 -20.20
N LEU A 334 -7.83 19.42 -19.59
CA LEU A 334 -9.02 18.94 -20.28
C LEU A 334 -10.00 20.08 -20.59
N LEU A 335 -10.16 21.05 -19.67
CA LEU A 335 -11.09 22.17 -19.78
C LEU A 335 -10.54 23.33 -20.65
N ARG A 336 -9.23 23.42 -20.84
CA ARG A 336 -8.59 24.43 -21.70
C ARG A 336 -8.66 24.10 -23.21
N ARG A 337 -9.28 23.00 -23.59
CA ARG A 337 -9.56 22.59 -24.97
C ARG A 337 -11.01 22.88 -25.36
#